data_808c79fbe302bb1d0dfa98c42a27f259
#
_entry.id   808c79fbe302bb1d0dfa98c42a27f259
#
_cell.length_a   1.000
_cell.length_b   1.000
_cell.length_c   1.000
_cell.angle_alpha   90.00
_cell.angle_beta   90.00
_cell.angle_gamma   90.00
#
_symmetry.space_group_name_H-M   'P 1'
#
loop_
_entity.id
_entity.type
_entity.pdbx_description
1 polymer ?
#
loop_
_entity_poly.entity_id
_entity_poly.type
_entity_poly.pdbx_seq_one_letter_code
_entity_poly.pdbx_strand_id
1 'polypeptide(L)'
;GSHVGKYSERLKITKQKEVLAQAPLLHLESVTISSSGVSISAEAIRACVERGIPIHFLSGSGTPYAGLYSAGLAATVLTRRAQLEAFRDGRGVQLALAFVGGKIENQARLVKYAAKYRKETDAALHQELRWLAGEIIDHMEEVCTLDFVALREHYAVDDIRGSLLSIEGRAAQKYWRAIKALLPAIAPDMDYAQL
;
A
#
# COMPACT_ATOMS: atom_id res chain seq x y z
N GLY A 1 5.92 -30.73 -1.94
CA GLY A 1 5.66 -29.39 -2.43
C GLY A 1 4.75 -29.39 -3.66
N SER A 2 4.25 -28.22 -4.00
CA SER A 2 3.47 -28.00 -5.22
C SER A 2 4.40 -27.59 -6.35
N HIS A 3 3.96 -27.81 -7.60
CA HIS A 3 4.67 -27.40 -8.80
C HIS A 3 3.81 -26.46 -9.63
N VAL A 4 4.37 -25.34 -10.07
CA VAL A 4 3.74 -24.38 -10.97
C VAL A 4 4.34 -24.56 -12.37
N GLY A 5 3.55 -25.02 -13.30
CA GLY A 5 3.92 -25.19 -14.69
C GLY A 5 3.03 -24.39 -15.63
N LYS A 6 3.43 -24.30 -16.91
CA LYS A 6 2.60 -23.78 -18.00
C LYS A 6 1.90 -24.92 -18.71
N TYR A 7 0.65 -24.74 -19.04
CA TYR A 7 -0.12 -25.62 -19.91
C TYR A 7 -1.00 -24.77 -20.84
N SER A 8 -0.67 -24.78 -22.13
CA SER A 8 -1.28 -23.86 -23.09
C SER A 8 -1.17 -22.41 -22.58
N GLU A 9 -2.20 -21.60 -22.63
CA GLU A 9 -2.26 -20.22 -22.14
C GLU A 9 -2.69 -20.10 -20.66
N ARG A 10 -2.29 -21.09 -19.82
CA ARG A 10 -2.64 -21.17 -18.40
C ARG A 10 -1.42 -21.51 -17.55
N LEU A 11 -1.40 -20.99 -16.33
CA LEU A 11 -0.61 -21.58 -15.25
C LEU A 11 -1.37 -22.75 -14.66
N LYS A 12 -0.67 -23.85 -14.42
CA LYS A 12 -1.20 -25.06 -13.82
C LYS A 12 -0.43 -25.37 -12.54
N ILE A 13 -1.15 -25.51 -11.45
CA ILE A 13 -0.59 -25.89 -10.16
C ILE A 13 -0.87 -27.35 -9.89
N THR A 14 0.19 -28.13 -9.65
CA THR A 14 0.07 -29.56 -9.38
C THR A 14 0.74 -29.94 -8.06
N LYS A 15 0.26 -30.99 -7.42
CA LYS A 15 0.87 -31.64 -6.26
C LYS A 15 0.69 -33.14 -6.39
N GLN A 16 1.80 -33.90 -6.31
CA GLN A 16 1.76 -35.38 -6.47
C GLN A 16 1.04 -35.85 -7.76
N LYS A 17 1.27 -35.12 -8.86
CA LYS A 17 0.62 -35.30 -10.19
C LYS A 17 -0.86 -34.90 -10.25
N GLU A 18 -1.50 -34.56 -9.15
CA GLU A 18 -2.87 -34.07 -9.12
C GLU A 18 -2.90 -32.57 -9.45
N VAL A 19 -3.90 -32.14 -10.21
CA VAL A 19 -4.11 -30.74 -10.59
C VAL A 19 -4.90 -30.06 -9.48
N LEU A 20 -4.25 -29.12 -8.78
CA LEU A 20 -4.89 -28.35 -7.71
C LEU A 20 -5.67 -27.15 -8.27
N ALA A 21 -5.08 -26.45 -9.24
CA ALA A 21 -5.70 -25.27 -9.83
C ALA A 21 -5.11 -24.96 -11.22
N GLN A 22 -5.86 -24.20 -11.99
CA GLN A 22 -5.42 -23.60 -13.25
C GLN A 22 -5.94 -22.17 -13.35
N ALA A 23 -5.09 -21.25 -13.85
CA ALA A 23 -5.48 -19.87 -14.09
C ALA A 23 -5.04 -19.42 -15.50
N PRO A 24 -5.96 -18.84 -16.30
CA PRO A 24 -5.57 -18.26 -17.59
C PRO A 24 -4.59 -17.11 -17.39
N LEU A 25 -3.48 -17.09 -18.16
CA LEU A 25 -2.48 -16.01 -18.08
C LEU A 25 -3.08 -14.63 -18.37
N LEU A 26 -4.10 -14.57 -19.22
CA LEU A 26 -4.79 -13.32 -19.57
C LEU A 26 -5.45 -12.61 -18.36
N HIS A 27 -5.82 -13.37 -17.32
CA HIS A 27 -6.52 -12.85 -16.14
C HIS A 27 -5.59 -12.70 -14.92
N LEU A 28 -4.28 -12.95 -15.09
CA LEU A 28 -3.31 -12.84 -14.00
C LEU A 28 -2.67 -11.46 -14.00
N GLU A 29 -2.75 -10.79 -12.88
CA GLU A 29 -2.03 -9.53 -12.62
C GLU A 29 -0.70 -9.79 -11.91
N SER A 30 -0.62 -10.84 -11.09
CA SER A 30 0.60 -11.25 -10.39
C SER A 30 0.52 -12.72 -9.97
N VAL A 31 1.69 -13.31 -9.67
CA VAL A 31 1.80 -14.63 -9.05
C VAL A 31 2.55 -14.49 -7.74
N THR A 32 1.96 -14.96 -6.64
CA THR A 32 2.59 -14.94 -5.33
C THR A 32 2.88 -16.35 -4.83
N ILE A 33 4.14 -16.63 -4.49
CA ILE A 33 4.61 -17.90 -3.93
C ILE A 33 5.00 -17.65 -2.47
N SER A 34 4.21 -18.16 -1.53
CA SER A 34 4.37 -17.96 -0.09
C SER A 34 4.89 -19.19 0.67
N SER A 35 5.35 -20.21 -0.04
CA SER A 35 5.85 -21.46 0.57
C SER A 35 7.19 -21.86 -0.02
N SER A 36 8.12 -22.29 0.85
CA SER A 36 9.45 -22.78 0.46
C SER A 36 9.44 -24.12 -0.31
N GLY A 37 8.33 -24.86 -0.25
CA GLY A 37 8.19 -26.16 -0.91
C GLY A 37 7.60 -26.09 -2.32
N VAL A 38 7.49 -24.91 -2.92
CA VAL A 38 6.94 -24.73 -4.28
C VAL A 38 8.09 -24.67 -5.29
N SER A 39 7.95 -25.43 -6.39
CA SER A 39 8.79 -25.30 -7.58
C SER A 39 8.02 -24.60 -8.71
N ILE A 40 8.73 -23.89 -9.57
CA ILE A 40 8.16 -23.25 -10.74
C ILE A 40 9.01 -23.57 -11.97
N SER A 41 8.37 -23.91 -13.10
CA SER A 41 9.10 -24.19 -14.34
C SER A 41 9.59 -22.92 -15.03
N ALA A 42 10.75 -23.00 -15.72
CA ALA A 42 11.28 -21.90 -16.51
C ALA A 42 10.30 -21.43 -17.61
N GLU A 43 9.50 -22.35 -18.15
CA GLU A 43 8.45 -22.02 -19.13
C GLU A 43 7.32 -21.19 -18.51
N ALA A 44 6.90 -21.51 -17.28
CA ALA A 44 5.91 -20.73 -16.56
C ALA A 44 6.46 -19.33 -16.22
N ILE A 45 7.72 -19.23 -15.78
CA ILE A 45 8.40 -17.96 -15.55
C ILE A 45 8.41 -17.12 -16.82
N ARG A 46 8.87 -17.68 -17.93
CA ARG A 46 8.92 -16.99 -19.22
C ARG A 46 7.55 -16.47 -19.63
N ALA A 47 6.53 -17.32 -19.57
CA ALA A 47 5.17 -16.96 -19.95
C ALA A 47 4.59 -15.82 -19.12
N CYS A 48 4.91 -15.74 -17.82
CA CYS A 48 4.53 -14.64 -16.95
C CYS A 48 5.28 -13.35 -17.32
N VAL A 49 6.61 -13.38 -17.35
CA VAL A 49 7.40 -12.16 -17.53
C VAL A 49 7.25 -11.55 -18.93
N GLU A 50 7.05 -12.36 -19.99
CA GLU A 50 6.74 -11.88 -21.34
C GLU A 50 5.40 -11.12 -21.40
N ARG A 51 4.47 -11.42 -20.50
CA ARG A 51 3.17 -10.73 -20.37
C ARG A 51 3.16 -9.62 -19.31
N GLY A 52 4.31 -9.33 -18.71
CA GLY A 52 4.42 -8.34 -17.67
C GLY A 52 3.78 -8.77 -16.33
N ILE A 53 3.52 -10.07 -16.14
CA ILE A 53 2.97 -10.63 -14.89
C ILE A 53 4.15 -10.86 -13.92
N PRO A 54 4.30 -10.08 -12.84
CA PRO A 54 5.37 -10.26 -11.87
C PRO A 54 5.15 -11.52 -11.03
N ILE A 55 6.26 -12.15 -10.59
CA ILE A 55 6.24 -13.28 -9.68
C ILE A 55 6.93 -12.87 -8.39
N HIS A 56 6.21 -12.90 -7.27
CA HIS A 56 6.69 -12.51 -5.95
C HIS A 56 6.90 -13.74 -5.07
N PHE A 57 7.99 -13.76 -4.33
CA PHE A 57 8.30 -14.80 -3.36
C PHE A 57 8.24 -14.22 -1.96
N LEU A 58 7.40 -14.82 -1.13
CA LEU A 58 7.19 -14.42 0.26
C LEU A 58 7.63 -15.55 1.19
N SER A 59 8.11 -15.19 2.38
CA SER A 59 8.28 -16.13 3.48
C SER A 59 6.94 -16.58 4.05
N GLY A 60 6.93 -17.59 4.92
CA GLY A 60 5.71 -18.02 5.61
C GLY A 60 5.09 -16.94 6.50
N SER A 61 5.86 -15.92 6.89
CA SER A 61 5.38 -14.74 7.61
C SER A 61 4.87 -13.61 6.71
N GLY A 62 4.85 -13.83 5.38
CA GLY A 62 4.42 -12.81 4.42
C GLY A 62 5.49 -11.79 4.02
N THR A 63 6.72 -11.92 4.51
CA THR A 63 7.82 -11.01 4.15
C THR A 63 8.33 -11.32 2.74
N PRO A 64 8.36 -10.36 1.81
CA PRO A 64 8.90 -10.57 0.47
C PRO A 64 10.44 -10.71 0.53
N TYR A 65 10.99 -11.69 -0.20
CA TYR A 65 12.43 -11.90 -0.27
C TYR A 65 12.98 -11.97 -1.70
N ALA A 66 12.13 -12.18 -2.72
CA ALA A 66 12.54 -12.18 -4.12
C ALA A 66 11.39 -11.79 -5.03
N GLY A 67 11.72 -11.31 -6.24
CA GLY A 67 10.77 -11.03 -7.30
C GLY A 67 11.37 -11.27 -8.67
N LEU A 68 10.56 -11.80 -9.60
CA LEU A 68 10.90 -11.94 -11.01
C LEU A 68 10.04 -10.98 -11.83
N TYR A 69 10.71 -10.22 -12.67
CA TYR A 69 10.11 -9.23 -13.55
C TYR A 69 10.65 -9.39 -14.96
N SER A 70 9.98 -8.80 -15.93
CA SER A 70 10.49 -8.76 -17.29
C SER A 70 11.91 -8.14 -17.32
N ALA A 71 12.83 -8.77 -18.03
CA ALA A 71 14.16 -8.23 -18.28
C ALA A 71 14.13 -7.03 -19.26
N GLY A 72 13.02 -6.82 -19.96
CA GLY A 72 12.79 -5.62 -20.74
C GLY A 72 12.74 -4.37 -19.86
N LEU A 73 13.11 -3.23 -20.43
CA LEU A 73 13.04 -1.93 -19.76
C LEU A 73 11.57 -1.58 -19.47
N ALA A 74 11.11 -1.91 -18.27
CA ALA A 74 9.74 -1.61 -17.81
C ALA A 74 9.50 -0.10 -17.62
N ALA A 75 10.58 0.70 -17.53
CA ALA A 75 10.51 2.15 -17.46
C ALA A 75 11.72 2.74 -18.22
N THR A 76 11.52 3.89 -18.84
CA THR A 76 12.61 4.56 -19.54
C THR A 76 13.69 5.00 -18.56
N VAL A 77 14.96 4.87 -18.94
CA VAL A 77 16.09 5.38 -18.18
C VAL A 77 15.89 6.87 -17.85
N LEU A 78 15.27 7.61 -18.75
CA LEU A 78 14.94 9.04 -18.57
C LEU A 78 13.99 9.26 -17.38
N THR A 79 12.95 8.42 -17.21
CA THR A 79 12.03 8.53 -16.07
C THR A 79 12.76 8.31 -14.74
N ARG A 80 13.59 7.27 -14.64
CA ARG A 80 14.39 7.00 -13.43
C ARG A 80 15.36 8.13 -13.12
N ARG A 81 16.02 8.66 -14.16
CA ARG A 81 16.90 9.81 -14.02
C ARG A 81 16.14 11.02 -13.50
N ALA A 82 14.99 11.34 -14.11
CA ALA A 82 14.16 12.45 -13.68
C ALA A 82 13.65 12.31 -12.24
N GLN A 83 13.33 11.08 -11.79
CA GLN A 83 12.96 10.81 -10.39
C GLN A 83 14.11 11.08 -9.42
N LEU A 84 15.34 10.66 -9.77
CA LEU A 84 16.55 10.93 -8.95
C LEU A 84 16.88 12.42 -8.89
N GLU A 85 16.72 13.13 -10.00
CA GLU A 85 16.91 14.58 -10.05
C GLU A 85 15.84 15.32 -9.23
N ALA A 86 14.57 14.91 -9.36
CA ALA A 86 13.45 15.50 -8.63
C ALA A 86 13.56 15.33 -7.10
N PHE A 87 14.28 14.33 -6.62
CA PHE A 87 14.52 14.16 -5.19
C PHE A 87 15.31 15.34 -4.58
N ARG A 88 16.10 16.03 -5.40
CA ARG A 88 16.98 17.13 -4.99
C ARG A 88 16.39 18.51 -5.24
N ASP A 89 15.16 18.61 -5.69
CA ASP A 89 14.53 19.89 -6.02
C ASP A 89 13.04 19.93 -5.62
N GLY A 90 12.42 21.10 -5.82
CA GLY A 90 11.02 21.34 -5.44
C GLY A 90 10.00 20.39 -6.04
N ARG A 91 10.30 19.69 -7.15
CA ARG A 91 9.37 18.70 -7.74
C ARG A 91 9.16 17.52 -6.80
N GLY A 92 10.23 17.01 -6.18
CA GLY A 92 10.15 15.94 -5.19
C GLY A 92 9.41 16.39 -3.93
N VAL A 93 9.66 17.62 -3.48
CA VAL A 93 8.96 18.24 -2.35
C VAL A 93 7.47 18.31 -2.60
N GLN A 94 7.04 18.83 -3.76
CA GLN A 94 5.63 18.93 -4.11
C GLN A 94 4.94 17.57 -4.15
N LEU A 95 5.60 16.54 -4.71
CA LEU A 95 5.08 15.18 -4.72
C LEU A 95 4.95 14.61 -3.31
N ALA A 96 5.96 14.78 -2.45
CA ALA A 96 5.93 14.28 -1.07
C ALA A 96 4.79 14.92 -0.27
N LEU A 97 4.64 16.24 -0.38
CA LEU A 97 3.55 16.99 0.27
C LEU A 97 2.17 16.55 -0.25
N ALA A 98 2.03 16.36 -1.57
CA ALA A 98 0.78 15.90 -2.17
C ALA A 98 0.40 14.49 -1.70
N PHE A 99 1.35 13.58 -1.57
CA PHE A 99 1.10 12.22 -1.05
C PHE A 99 0.67 12.24 0.42
N VAL A 100 1.37 12.99 1.28
CA VAL A 100 1.02 13.07 2.70
C VAL A 100 -0.30 13.80 2.90
N GLY A 101 -0.52 14.91 2.20
CA GLY A 101 -1.79 15.62 2.24
C GLY A 101 -2.96 14.75 1.77
N GLY A 102 -2.82 14.07 0.64
CA GLY A 102 -3.84 13.14 0.15
C GLY A 102 -4.11 11.97 1.10
N LYS A 103 -3.07 11.45 1.78
CA LYS A 103 -3.22 10.42 2.82
C LYS A 103 -4.03 10.93 4.01
N ILE A 104 -3.67 12.10 4.56
CA ILE A 104 -4.37 12.72 5.70
C ILE A 104 -5.84 12.97 5.35
N GLU A 105 -6.10 13.54 4.19
CA GLU A 105 -7.46 13.81 3.74
C GLU A 105 -8.29 12.53 3.58
N ASN A 106 -7.73 11.48 2.97
CA ASN A 106 -8.40 10.21 2.80
C ASN A 106 -8.66 9.51 4.14
N GLN A 107 -7.73 9.56 5.09
CA GLN A 107 -7.92 9.05 6.45
C GLN A 107 -9.06 9.78 7.16
N ALA A 108 -9.08 11.11 7.13
CA ALA A 108 -10.15 11.90 7.73
C ALA A 108 -11.52 11.60 7.06
N ARG A 109 -11.56 11.51 5.73
CA ARG A 109 -12.78 11.18 4.98
C ARG A 109 -13.31 9.80 5.32
N LEU A 110 -12.44 8.79 5.43
CA LEU A 110 -12.84 7.43 5.80
C LEU A 110 -13.45 7.39 7.20
N VAL A 111 -12.81 8.01 8.20
CA VAL A 111 -13.32 8.08 9.56
C VAL A 111 -14.66 8.83 9.61
N LYS A 112 -14.78 9.94 8.88
CA LYS A 112 -16.02 10.71 8.77
C LYS A 112 -17.16 9.92 8.12
N TYR A 113 -16.82 9.12 7.10
CA TYR A 113 -17.76 8.21 6.45
C TYR A 113 -18.25 7.12 7.40
N ALA A 114 -17.33 6.47 8.13
CA ALA A 114 -17.68 5.47 9.13
C ALA A 114 -18.56 6.04 10.26
N ALA A 115 -18.28 7.27 10.71
CA ALA A 115 -19.09 7.97 11.70
C ALA A 115 -20.55 8.11 11.26
N LYS A 116 -20.80 8.38 9.97
CA LYS A 116 -22.16 8.56 9.44
C LYS A 116 -23.08 7.36 9.75
N TYR A 117 -22.55 6.16 9.67
CA TYR A 117 -23.32 4.93 9.90
C TYR A 117 -23.53 4.61 11.39
N ARG A 118 -22.93 5.38 12.31
CA ARG A 118 -23.08 5.21 13.78
C ARG A 118 -24.01 6.23 14.40
N LYS A 119 -24.47 7.21 13.65
CA LYS A 119 -25.27 8.33 14.16
C LYS A 119 -26.50 7.90 14.95
N GLU A 120 -27.20 6.84 14.49
CA GLU A 120 -28.44 6.36 15.09
C GLU A 120 -28.23 5.14 15.99
N THR A 121 -27.15 4.39 15.78
CA THR A 121 -26.89 3.13 16.50
C THR A 121 -25.96 3.31 17.71
N ASP A 122 -25.03 4.27 17.66
CA ASP A 122 -24.07 4.56 18.71
C ASP A 122 -23.66 6.03 18.67
N ALA A 123 -24.40 6.88 19.38
CA ALA A 123 -24.16 8.31 19.40
C ALA A 123 -22.80 8.70 20.01
N ALA A 124 -22.30 7.94 20.98
CA ALA A 124 -21.01 8.20 21.61
C ALA A 124 -19.86 7.93 20.63
N LEU A 125 -19.85 6.77 19.99
CA LEU A 125 -18.88 6.43 18.95
C LEU A 125 -18.98 7.39 17.76
N HIS A 126 -20.18 7.80 17.35
CA HIS A 126 -20.37 8.80 16.31
C HIS A 126 -19.64 10.12 16.65
N GLN A 127 -19.80 10.61 17.88
CA GLN A 127 -19.16 11.86 18.31
C GLN A 127 -17.63 11.71 18.37
N GLU A 128 -17.11 10.60 18.92
CA GLU A 128 -15.68 10.34 18.98
C GLU A 128 -15.07 10.30 17.58
N LEU A 129 -15.68 9.56 16.64
CA LEU A 129 -15.19 9.47 15.26
C LEU A 129 -15.23 10.82 14.55
N ARG A 130 -16.27 11.62 14.77
CA ARG A 130 -16.37 12.98 14.21
C ARG A 130 -15.27 13.89 14.73
N TRP A 131 -14.99 13.82 16.03
CA TRP A 131 -13.90 14.56 16.64
C TRP A 131 -12.54 14.11 16.08
N LEU A 132 -12.26 12.80 16.05
CA LEU A 132 -11.01 12.27 15.49
C LEU A 132 -10.83 12.64 14.01
N ALA A 133 -11.89 12.63 13.21
CA ALA A 133 -11.82 13.07 11.82
C ALA A 133 -11.45 14.57 11.70
N GLY A 134 -11.92 15.41 12.60
CA GLY A 134 -11.49 16.81 12.73
C GLY A 134 -10.01 16.91 13.07
N GLU A 135 -9.60 16.25 14.14
CA GLU A 135 -8.20 16.21 14.57
C GLU A 135 -7.21 15.70 13.51
N ILE A 136 -7.64 14.76 12.64
CA ILE A 136 -6.82 14.26 11.52
C ILE A 136 -6.66 15.34 10.45
N ILE A 137 -7.77 15.98 10.05
CA ILE A 137 -7.74 16.96 8.97
C ILE A 137 -7.02 18.25 9.36
N ASP A 138 -6.97 18.60 10.64
CA ASP A 138 -6.30 19.80 11.15
C ASP A 138 -4.79 19.76 10.84
N HIS A 139 -4.19 18.57 10.71
CA HIS A 139 -2.80 18.45 10.27
C HIS A 139 -2.54 18.93 8.82
N MET A 140 -3.59 19.17 8.02
CA MET A 140 -3.42 19.78 6.70
C MET A 140 -2.88 21.20 6.76
N GLU A 141 -3.18 21.96 7.83
CA GLU A 141 -2.63 23.31 8.02
C GLU A 141 -1.10 23.26 8.17
N GLU A 142 -0.58 22.26 8.89
CA GLU A 142 0.87 22.06 9.02
C GLU A 142 1.50 21.68 7.68
N VAL A 143 0.84 20.84 6.86
CA VAL A 143 1.31 20.50 5.50
C VAL A 143 1.35 21.73 4.61
N CYS A 144 0.31 22.56 4.63
CA CYS A 144 0.27 23.81 3.86
C CYS A 144 1.35 24.80 4.31
N THR A 145 1.60 24.90 5.61
CA THR A 145 2.66 25.76 6.16
C THR A 145 4.04 25.28 5.70
N LEU A 146 4.27 23.96 5.74
CA LEU A 146 5.52 23.35 5.30
C LEU A 146 5.74 23.55 3.80
N ASP A 147 4.69 23.45 2.97
CA ASP A 147 4.76 23.73 1.53
C ASP A 147 5.21 25.16 1.25
N PHE A 148 4.58 26.13 1.94
CA PHE A 148 4.94 27.53 1.78
C PHE A 148 6.42 27.79 2.14
N VAL A 149 6.91 27.24 3.25
CA VAL A 149 8.31 27.40 3.68
C VAL A 149 9.25 26.70 2.69
N ALA A 150 8.94 25.49 2.26
CA ALA A 150 9.76 24.72 1.34
C ALA A 150 9.91 25.39 -0.03
N LEU A 151 8.84 26.00 -0.54
CA LEU A 151 8.87 26.77 -1.78
C LEU A 151 9.74 28.03 -1.65
N ARG A 152 9.62 28.75 -0.56
CA ARG A 152 10.38 29.98 -0.31
C ARG A 152 11.88 29.73 -0.18
N GLU A 153 12.24 28.69 0.57
CA GLU A 153 13.65 28.38 0.91
C GLU A 153 14.29 27.42 -0.11
N HIS A 154 13.58 27.03 -1.18
CA HIS A 154 14.06 26.11 -2.23
C HIS A 154 14.53 24.76 -1.69
N TYR A 155 13.79 24.19 -0.74
CA TYR A 155 14.12 22.92 -0.09
C TYR A 155 14.08 21.73 -1.05
N ALA A 156 14.91 20.73 -0.76
CA ALA A 156 14.84 19.39 -1.30
C ALA A 156 14.03 18.47 -0.37
N VAL A 157 13.79 17.22 -0.79
CA VAL A 157 13.00 16.26 0.00
C VAL A 157 13.63 15.98 1.37
N ASP A 158 14.96 15.89 1.45
CA ASP A 158 15.64 15.61 2.72
C ASP A 158 15.48 16.74 3.75
N ASP A 159 15.32 17.98 3.32
CA ASP A 159 15.13 19.12 4.20
C ASP A 159 13.79 19.10 4.93
N ILE A 160 12.75 18.56 4.29
CA ILE A 160 11.39 18.48 4.84
C ILE A 160 11.03 17.12 5.42
N ARG A 161 11.82 16.07 5.14
CA ARG A 161 11.50 14.67 5.48
C ARG A 161 11.10 14.49 6.94
N GLY A 162 11.90 15.01 7.86
CA GLY A 162 11.66 14.86 9.31
C GLY A 162 10.33 15.49 9.75
N SER A 163 10.07 16.71 9.30
CA SER A 163 8.84 17.44 9.59
C SER A 163 7.62 16.73 8.98
N LEU A 164 7.74 16.31 7.72
CA LEU A 164 6.65 15.64 6.99
C LEU A 164 6.27 14.30 7.62
N LEU A 165 7.26 13.48 7.99
CA LEU A 165 7.03 12.21 8.70
C LEU A 165 6.42 12.42 10.08
N SER A 166 6.81 13.49 10.78
CA SER A 166 6.21 13.85 12.08
C SER A 166 4.73 14.21 11.94
N ILE A 167 4.37 15.03 10.96
CA ILE A 167 2.97 15.40 10.67
C ILE A 167 2.16 14.15 10.32
N GLU A 168 2.66 13.34 9.40
CA GLU A 168 2.03 12.09 8.98
C GLU A 168 1.82 11.14 10.16
N GLY A 169 2.84 10.95 11.00
CA GLY A 169 2.80 10.07 12.16
C GLY A 169 1.73 10.49 13.18
N ARG A 170 1.60 11.79 13.48
CA ARG A 170 0.57 12.31 14.40
C ARG A 170 -0.83 12.12 13.83
N ALA A 171 -1.04 12.39 12.56
CA ALA A 171 -2.31 12.13 11.89
C ALA A 171 -2.67 10.63 11.89
N ALA A 172 -1.68 9.75 11.59
CA ALA A 172 -1.85 8.32 11.59
C ALA A 172 -2.19 7.74 12.96
N GLN A 173 -1.63 8.26 14.06
CA GLN A 173 -2.00 7.84 15.41
C GLN A 173 -3.50 8.07 15.70
N LYS A 174 -4.04 9.22 15.32
CA LYS A 174 -5.46 9.52 15.47
C LYS A 174 -6.33 8.66 14.56
N TYR A 175 -5.88 8.41 13.36
CA TYR A 175 -6.55 7.50 12.43
C TYR A 175 -6.63 6.07 13.00
N TRP A 176 -5.53 5.51 13.47
CA TRP A 176 -5.53 4.16 14.05
C TRP A 176 -6.34 4.05 15.32
N ARG A 177 -6.39 5.13 16.14
CA ARG A 177 -7.32 5.21 17.28
C ARG A 177 -8.78 5.10 16.80
N ALA A 178 -9.15 5.79 15.73
CA ALA A 178 -10.51 5.71 15.17
C ALA A 178 -10.80 4.31 14.61
N ILE A 179 -9.85 3.69 13.91
CA ILE A 179 -10.00 2.32 13.42
C ILE A 179 -10.17 1.34 14.58
N LYS A 180 -9.37 1.45 15.64
CA LYS A 180 -9.48 0.59 16.82
C LYS A 180 -10.86 0.72 17.48
N ALA A 181 -11.41 1.92 17.57
CA ALA A 181 -12.76 2.15 18.11
C ALA A 181 -13.87 1.54 17.23
N LEU A 182 -13.63 1.41 15.92
CA LEU A 182 -14.59 0.82 14.98
C LEU A 182 -14.57 -0.72 14.97
N LEU A 183 -13.45 -1.37 15.30
CA LEU A 183 -13.26 -2.82 15.16
C LEU A 183 -14.32 -3.65 15.93
N PRO A 184 -14.66 -3.37 17.19
CA PRO A 184 -15.68 -4.13 17.92
C PRO A 184 -17.05 -4.11 17.24
N ALA A 185 -17.37 -3.02 16.54
CA ALA A 185 -18.64 -2.87 15.83
C ALA A 185 -18.68 -3.57 14.45
N ILE A 186 -17.49 -3.89 13.90
CA ILE A 186 -17.34 -4.55 12.59
C ILE A 186 -17.16 -6.05 12.75
N ALA A 187 -16.42 -6.47 13.78
CA ALA A 187 -16.08 -7.86 14.06
C ALA A 187 -16.11 -8.12 15.57
N PRO A 188 -17.31 -8.25 16.18
CA PRO A 188 -17.48 -8.32 17.64
C PRO A 188 -16.83 -9.56 18.28
N ASP A 189 -16.61 -10.63 17.49
CA ASP A 189 -16.09 -11.91 17.98
C ASP A 189 -14.54 -11.98 18.01
N MET A 190 -13.84 -10.90 17.67
CA MET A 190 -12.38 -10.86 17.72
C MET A 190 -11.82 -10.32 19.04
N ASP A 191 -10.76 -10.93 19.56
CA ASP A 191 -10.01 -10.38 20.70
C ASP A 191 -9.06 -9.25 20.23
N TYR A 192 -9.41 -8.01 20.62
CA TYR A 192 -8.65 -6.81 20.26
C TYR A 192 -7.62 -6.39 21.30
N ALA A 193 -7.44 -7.16 22.37
CA ALA A 193 -6.51 -6.81 23.47
C ALA A 193 -5.03 -6.84 23.03
N GLN A 194 -4.75 -7.50 21.89
CA GLN A 194 -3.40 -7.66 21.34
C GLN A 194 -3.07 -6.70 20.19
N LEU A 195 -3.95 -5.79 19.81
CA LEU A 195 -3.78 -4.73 18.81
C LEU A 195 -3.48 -3.38 19.48
#